data_069415a4ca9338a156c3c59c994aaf5f
#
_entry.id   069415a4ca9338a156c3c59c994aaf5f
#
_cell.length_a   1.000
_cell.length_b   1.000
_cell.length_c   1.000
_cell.angle_alpha   90.00
_cell.angle_beta   90.00
_cell.angle_gamma   90.00
#
_symmetry.space_group_name_H-M   'P 1'
#
loop_
_entity.id
_entity.type
_entity.pdbx_description
1 polymer ?
#
loop_
_entity_poly.entity_id
_entity_poly.type
_entity_poly.pdbx_seq_one_letter_code
_entity_poly.pdbx_strand_id
1 'polypeptide(L)'
;NMIEGAFAFLIMTANRIYACRDKHGLRPLSIGKLGDGYVVSSETCAFEVVGAEFVRDVEPGEIVTIDRHGIRSSDYSMFKRHMMCAMEYIYFARPDSDIEGRNVHAFRKESGRLLYKEAPADADIVVGVPDSSLSAAMGYAEASGLPYEMGLIKNKYIGRTFIQPSQSMREKGVRMKLSSVSGIVSGQRVVLIDDSIVRGTTSRRIVRLLREAGATEVHVRIASPPFKNPCFYGVDTSTYEELLCARMSVPEACEYIGADSLAYLSPDALLKAGNRCELCMACFTGNYPTSLYGTIEEANKKEKC
;
A
#
# COMPACT_ATOMS: atom_id res chain seq x y z
N ASN A 1 27.06 -8.76 3.49
CA ASN A 1 27.55 -7.44 3.02
C ASN A 1 27.68 -7.31 1.49
N MET A 2 27.35 -8.36 0.71
CA MET A 2 27.38 -8.30 -0.76
C MET A 2 26.03 -7.94 -1.39
N ILE A 3 24.93 -8.02 -0.63
CA ILE A 3 23.57 -7.72 -1.09
C ILE A 3 23.14 -6.40 -0.50
N GLU A 4 22.74 -5.45 -1.35
CA GLU A 4 22.06 -4.21 -0.98
C GLU A 4 20.64 -4.18 -1.52
N GLY A 5 19.78 -3.36 -0.91
CA GLY A 5 18.38 -3.21 -1.28
C GLY A 5 17.43 -3.90 -0.30
N ALA A 6 16.20 -4.11 -0.76
CA ALA A 6 15.13 -4.68 0.05
C ALA A 6 15.12 -6.21 -0.06
N PHE A 7 15.21 -6.89 1.05
CA PHE A 7 15.01 -8.33 1.10
C PHE A 7 14.51 -8.84 2.45
N ALA A 8 13.75 -9.90 2.41
CA ALA A 8 13.40 -10.77 3.51
C ALA A 8 13.58 -12.22 3.04
N PHE A 9 14.67 -12.87 3.44
CA PHE A 9 15.02 -14.20 2.96
C PHE A 9 14.75 -15.27 4.00
N LEU A 10 14.19 -16.40 3.54
CA LEU A 10 14.16 -17.65 4.27
C LEU A 10 15.03 -18.66 3.51
N ILE A 11 16.06 -19.17 4.18
CA ILE A 11 16.96 -20.19 3.64
C ILE A 11 16.84 -21.42 4.53
N MET A 12 16.43 -22.54 3.95
CA MET A 12 16.25 -23.79 4.64
C MET A 12 17.34 -24.79 4.24
N THR A 13 17.93 -25.42 5.23
CA THR A 13 18.82 -26.58 5.10
C THR A 13 18.18 -27.81 5.74
N ALA A 14 18.85 -28.96 5.69
CA ALA A 14 18.34 -30.19 6.32
C ALA A 14 18.03 -30.06 7.83
N ASN A 15 18.70 -29.16 8.55
CA ASN A 15 18.65 -29.06 10.00
C ASN A 15 18.42 -27.63 10.52
N ARG A 16 18.28 -26.63 9.67
CA ARG A 16 18.20 -25.22 10.06
C ARG A 16 17.37 -24.40 9.10
N ILE A 17 16.72 -23.38 9.65
CA ILE A 17 16.13 -22.27 8.90
C ILE A 17 16.90 -21.01 9.28
N TYR A 18 17.25 -20.22 8.28
CA TYR A 18 17.82 -18.88 8.44
C TYR A 18 16.80 -17.87 7.94
N ALA A 19 16.41 -16.93 8.81
CA ALA A 19 15.56 -15.80 8.46
C ALA A 19 16.42 -14.54 8.47
N CYS A 20 16.54 -13.87 7.32
CA CYS A 20 17.41 -12.72 7.13
C CYS A 20 16.59 -11.52 6.66
N ARG A 21 16.77 -10.36 7.28
CA ARG A 21 16.12 -9.11 6.90
C ARG A 21 17.16 -8.05 6.54
N ASP A 22 16.87 -7.24 5.50
CA ASP A 22 17.79 -6.19 5.07
C ASP A 22 18.09 -5.16 6.17
N LYS A 23 19.23 -4.47 6.05
CA LYS A 23 19.74 -3.52 7.06
C LYS A 23 18.88 -2.28 7.28
N HIS A 24 17.96 -1.99 6.37
CA HIS A 24 16.98 -0.91 6.48
C HIS A 24 15.60 -1.40 6.93
N GLY A 25 15.38 -2.73 7.00
CA GLY A 25 14.10 -3.31 7.35
C GLY A 25 12.96 -2.94 6.39
N LEU A 26 13.28 -2.86 5.08
CA LEU A 26 12.33 -2.41 4.05
C LEU A 26 11.16 -3.37 3.86
N ARG A 27 11.36 -4.67 4.13
CA ARG A 27 10.30 -5.67 4.05
C ARG A 27 10.03 -6.28 5.42
N PRO A 28 8.75 -6.61 5.72
CA PRO A 28 8.40 -7.21 7.00
C PRO A 28 8.87 -8.68 7.06
N LEU A 29 9.26 -9.11 8.24
CA LEU A 29 9.56 -10.51 8.54
C LEU A 29 9.37 -10.73 10.03
N SER A 30 8.53 -11.71 10.40
CA SER A 30 8.12 -11.97 11.78
C SER A 30 8.28 -13.45 12.11
N ILE A 31 8.45 -13.75 13.40
CA ILE A 31 8.62 -15.08 13.96
C ILE A 31 7.44 -15.37 14.88
N GLY A 32 6.81 -16.52 14.69
CA GLY A 32 5.80 -17.10 15.56
C GLY A 32 6.25 -18.42 16.15
N LYS A 33 5.65 -18.80 17.28
CA LYS A 33 5.84 -20.10 17.93
C LYS A 33 4.63 -21.00 17.70
N LEU A 34 4.85 -22.23 17.29
CA LEU A 34 3.82 -23.23 17.05
C LEU A 34 4.21 -24.53 17.77
N GLY A 35 3.59 -24.81 18.92
CA GLY A 35 4.01 -25.91 19.78
C GLY A 35 5.47 -25.80 20.18
N ASP A 36 6.27 -26.83 19.89
CA ASP A 36 7.72 -26.83 20.14
C ASP A 36 8.53 -26.23 18.97
N GLY A 37 7.88 -25.91 17.85
CA GLY A 37 8.51 -25.35 16.64
C GLY A 37 8.29 -23.87 16.45
N TYR A 38 8.77 -23.35 15.32
CA TYR A 38 8.66 -21.96 14.93
C TYR A 38 8.13 -21.81 13.51
N VAL A 39 7.42 -20.73 13.28
CA VAL A 39 6.92 -20.29 11.98
C VAL A 39 7.52 -18.94 11.67
N VAL A 40 7.87 -18.71 10.41
CA VAL A 40 8.36 -17.39 9.93
C VAL A 40 7.46 -16.94 8.79
N SER A 41 7.02 -15.70 8.85
CA SER A 41 6.13 -15.12 7.85
C SER A 41 6.44 -13.64 7.65
N SER A 42 6.09 -13.10 6.49
CA SER A 42 6.11 -11.65 6.26
C SER A 42 4.99 -10.93 6.99
N GLU A 43 3.87 -11.60 7.28
CA GLU A 43 2.69 -11.00 7.92
C GLU A 43 2.24 -11.82 9.14
N THR A 44 1.88 -11.11 10.22
CA THR A 44 1.43 -11.74 11.47
C THR A 44 0.08 -12.44 11.34
N CYS A 45 -0.78 -12.01 10.41
CA CYS A 45 -2.07 -12.67 10.14
C CYS A 45 -1.91 -14.15 9.74
N ALA A 46 -0.75 -14.54 9.20
CA ALA A 46 -0.46 -15.94 8.90
C ALA A 46 -0.35 -16.81 10.16
N PHE A 47 0.09 -16.23 11.28
CA PHE A 47 0.23 -16.94 12.55
C PHE A 47 -1.14 -17.36 13.09
N GLU A 48 -2.13 -16.47 13.05
CA GLU A 48 -3.51 -16.81 13.47
C GLU A 48 -4.09 -17.96 12.66
N VAL A 49 -3.85 -17.95 11.34
CA VAL A 49 -4.36 -19.01 10.44
C VAL A 49 -3.82 -20.39 10.80
N VAL A 50 -2.55 -20.50 11.24
CA VAL A 50 -1.92 -21.78 11.59
C VAL A 50 -1.94 -22.07 13.09
N GLY A 51 -2.48 -21.17 13.92
CA GLY A 51 -2.52 -21.31 15.38
C GLY A 51 -1.16 -21.09 16.06
N ALA A 52 -0.29 -20.26 15.46
CA ALA A 52 0.98 -19.87 16.04
C ALA A 52 0.85 -18.57 16.86
N GLU A 53 1.64 -18.45 17.91
CA GLU A 53 1.74 -17.25 18.73
C GLU A 53 2.86 -16.34 18.19
N PHE A 54 2.59 -15.04 18.05
CA PHE A 54 3.61 -14.07 17.67
C PHE A 54 4.71 -13.99 18.75
N VAL A 55 5.96 -14.06 18.30
CA VAL A 55 7.13 -13.93 19.20
C VAL A 55 7.75 -12.55 19.06
N ARG A 56 8.19 -12.19 17.85
CA ARG A 56 8.77 -10.88 17.54
C ARG A 56 8.98 -10.72 16.02
N ASP A 57 9.23 -9.50 15.63
CA ASP A 57 9.79 -9.21 14.31
C ASP A 57 11.28 -9.56 14.22
N VAL A 58 11.77 -9.84 13.01
CA VAL A 58 13.20 -9.92 12.73
C VAL A 58 13.72 -8.49 12.57
N GLU A 59 14.77 -8.15 13.31
CA GLU A 59 15.34 -6.81 13.29
C GLU A 59 16.04 -6.48 11.95
N PRO A 60 16.12 -5.20 11.54
CA PRO A 60 16.93 -4.80 10.41
C PRO A 60 18.39 -5.27 10.59
N GLY A 61 18.97 -5.86 9.52
CA GLY A 61 20.36 -6.34 9.56
C GLY A 61 20.60 -7.59 10.39
N GLU A 62 19.53 -8.29 10.79
CA GLU A 62 19.58 -9.50 11.59
C GLU A 62 19.51 -10.76 10.71
N ILE A 63 20.23 -11.80 11.16
CA ILE A 63 20.06 -13.20 10.73
C ILE A 63 19.60 -14.01 11.94
N VAL A 64 18.42 -14.56 11.87
CA VAL A 64 17.90 -15.49 12.88
C VAL A 64 18.14 -16.90 12.39
N THR A 65 18.82 -17.70 13.19
CA THR A 65 19.00 -19.12 12.99
C THR A 65 18.02 -19.90 13.89
N ILE A 66 17.22 -20.75 13.27
CA ILE A 66 16.26 -21.62 13.95
C ILE A 66 16.69 -23.08 13.72
N ASP A 67 16.91 -23.83 14.79
CA ASP A 67 17.25 -25.25 14.76
C ASP A 67 16.62 -26.00 15.95
N ARG A 68 16.97 -27.26 16.14
CA ARG A 68 16.48 -28.12 17.25
C ARG A 68 16.80 -27.55 18.65
N HIS A 69 17.71 -26.60 18.76
CA HIS A 69 18.08 -25.96 20.02
C HIS A 69 17.36 -24.61 20.25
N GLY A 70 16.47 -24.21 19.34
CA GLY A 70 15.68 -23.00 19.41
C GLY A 70 16.17 -21.91 18.46
N ILE A 71 15.99 -20.65 18.87
CA ILE A 71 16.32 -19.45 18.10
C ILE A 71 17.64 -18.85 18.57
N ARG A 72 18.48 -18.46 17.62
CA ARG A 72 19.68 -17.65 17.86
C ARG A 72 19.73 -16.51 16.86
N SER A 73 20.12 -15.33 17.33
CA SER A 73 20.26 -14.12 16.53
C SER A 73 21.74 -13.77 16.33
N SER A 74 22.04 -13.25 15.15
CA SER A 74 23.33 -12.64 14.84
C SER A 74 23.11 -11.44 13.92
N ASP A 75 23.85 -10.37 14.15
CA ASP A 75 23.84 -9.19 13.32
C ASP A 75 24.88 -9.31 12.20
N TYR A 76 24.45 -9.13 10.96
CA TYR A 76 25.39 -9.05 9.83
C TYR A 76 25.76 -7.60 9.48
N SER A 77 25.02 -6.62 10.02
CA SER A 77 25.28 -5.20 9.83
C SER A 77 25.26 -4.46 11.16
N MET A 78 26.28 -3.64 11.38
CA MET A 78 26.32 -2.69 12.51
C MET A 78 25.44 -1.46 12.25
N PHE A 79 25.16 -1.17 10.97
CA PHE A 79 24.23 -0.13 10.55
C PHE A 79 22.83 -0.72 10.44
N LYS A 80 21.91 -0.23 11.27
CA LYS A 80 20.51 -0.63 11.30
C LYS A 80 19.63 0.59 11.25
N ARG A 81 18.57 0.52 10.44
CA ARG A 81 17.59 1.59 10.33
C ARG A 81 16.21 1.00 10.13
N HIS A 82 15.22 1.50 10.83
CA HIS A 82 13.82 1.07 10.69
C HIS A 82 13.13 1.91 9.62
N MET A 83 13.25 1.49 8.36
CA MET A 83 12.65 2.16 7.19
C MET A 83 11.67 1.23 6.47
N MET A 84 10.69 0.70 7.19
CA MET A 84 9.63 -0.12 6.59
C MET A 84 9.04 0.59 5.36
N CYS A 85 8.81 -0.17 4.29
CA CYS A 85 8.17 0.35 3.09
C CYS A 85 6.76 0.86 3.43
N ALA A 86 6.46 2.12 3.11
CA ALA A 86 5.14 2.70 3.37
C ALA A 86 4.01 1.93 2.65
N MET A 87 4.30 1.33 1.49
CA MET A 87 3.33 0.55 0.72
C MET A 87 2.90 -0.75 1.40
N GLU A 88 3.69 -1.27 2.34
CA GLU A 88 3.24 -2.40 3.18
C GLU A 88 2.02 -2.01 3.99
N TYR A 89 2.04 -0.83 4.65
CA TYR A 89 0.89 -0.31 5.38
C TYR A 89 -0.25 0.15 4.46
N ILE A 90 0.07 0.86 3.37
CA ILE A 90 -0.93 1.47 2.49
C ILE A 90 -1.72 0.39 1.75
N TYR A 91 -1.04 -0.63 1.20
CA TYR A 91 -1.65 -1.52 0.22
C TYR A 91 -1.38 -3.01 0.43
N PHE A 92 -0.09 -3.45 0.62
CA PHE A 92 0.26 -4.87 0.49
C PHE A 92 -0.27 -5.73 1.63
N ALA A 93 -0.04 -5.32 2.89
CA ALA A 93 -0.40 -6.12 4.03
C ALA A 93 -1.91 -6.21 4.24
N ARG A 94 -2.35 -7.33 4.79
CA ARG A 94 -3.75 -7.51 5.19
C ARG A 94 -4.09 -6.59 6.37
N PRO A 95 -5.32 -6.08 6.46
CA PRO A 95 -5.72 -5.16 7.54
C PRO A 95 -5.59 -5.75 8.96
N ASP A 96 -5.68 -7.06 9.09
CA ASP A 96 -5.54 -7.81 10.34
C ASP A 96 -4.08 -8.11 10.74
N SER A 97 -3.11 -7.73 9.91
CA SER A 97 -1.68 -7.87 10.24
C SER A 97 -1.19 -6.73 11.14
N ASP A 98 -0.25 -7.06 12.01
CA ASP A 98 0.60 -6.10 12.70
C ASP A 98 1.99 -6.09 12.08
N ILE A 99 2.53 -4.91 11.81
CA ILE A 99 3.88 -4.71 11.29
C ILE A 99 4.64 -3.81 12.26
N GLU A 100 5.73 -4.30 12.82
CA GLU A 100 6.55 -3.58 13.80
C GLU A 100 5.70 -2.92 14.90
N GLY A 101 4.75 -3.68 15.46
CA GLY A 101 3.88 -3.24 16.54
C GLY A 101 2.76 -2.26 16.14
N ARG A 102 2.52 -2.04 14.85
CA ARG A 102 1.41 -1.21 14.36
C ARG A 102 0.43 -2.03 13.53
N ASN A 103 -0.83 -2.07 13.95
CA ASN A 103 -1.89 -2.71 13.20
C ASN A 103 -2.18 -1.96 11.88
N VAL A 104 -2.27 -2.70 10.76
CA VAL A 104 -2.45 -2.15 9.42
C VAL A 104 -3.81 -1.47 9.25
N HIS A 105 -4.90 -2.07 9.79
CA HIS A 105 -6.22 -1.42 9.76
C HIS A 105 -6.21 -0.09 10.51
N ALA A 106 -5.62 -0.05 11.70
CA ALA A 106 -5.51 1.16 12.50
C ALA A 106 -4.69 2.25 11.81
N PHE A 107 -3.59 1.87 11.13
CA PHE A 107 -2.79 2.79 10.31
C PHE A 107 -3.62 3.40 9.18
N ARG A 108 -4.29 2.57 8.37
CA ARG A 108 -5.13 3.05 7.24
C ARG A 108 -6.27 3.92 7.72
N LYS A 109 -6.91 3.55 8.82
CA LYS A 109 -8.01 4.32 9.41
C LYS A 109 -7.55 5.70 9.87
N GLU A 110 -6.38 5.79 10.53
CA GLU A 110 -5.80 7.07 10.92
C GLU A 110 -5.37 7.90 9.70
N SER A 111 -4.84 7.26 8.65
CA SER A 111 -4.55 7.95 7.38
C SER A 111 -5.82 8.60 6.81
N GLY A 112 -6.96 7.93 6.87
CA GLY A 112 -8.25 8.49 6.45
C GLY A 112 -8.70 9.69 7.28
N ARG A 113 -8.53 9.64 8.62
CA ARG A 113 -8.85 10.79 9.49
C ARG A 113 -7.97 12.01 9.20
N LEU A 114 -6.68 11.78 8.98
CA LEU A 114 -5.73 12.84 8.63
C LEU A 114 -6.01 13.39 7.24
N LEU A 115 -6.38 12.53 6.29
CA LEU A 115 -6.78 12.94 4.94
C LEU A 115 -7.98 13.89 4.96
N TYR A 116 -9.00 13.64 5.79
CA TYR A 116 -10.08 14.60 5.96
C TYR A 116 -9.60 15.94 6.50
N LYS A 117 -8.71 15.95 7.49
CA LYS A 117 -8.18 17.19 8.07
C LYS A 117 -7.41 18.02 7.07
N GLU A 118 -6.67 17.38 6.15
CA GLU A 118 -5.89 18.06 5.12
C GLU A 118 -6.72 18.45 3.89
N ALA A 119 -7.73 17.64 3.55
CA ALA A 119 -8.49 17.77 2.32
C ALA A 119 -9.98 17.42 2.51
N PRO A 120 -10.74 18.24 3.26
CA PRO A 120 -12.19 18.05 3.37
C PRO A 120 -12.86 18.19 2.00
N ALA A 121 -14.05 17.62 1.85
CA ALA A 121 -14.92 17.84 0.70
C ALA A 121 -16.36 18.03 1.17
N ASP A 122 -17.08 18.92 0.50
CA ASP A 122 -18.53 19.08 0.69
C ASP A 122 -19.24 17.99 -0.12
N ALA A 123 -19.79 17.01 0.57
CA ALA A 123 -20.38 15.81 -0.04
C ALA A 123 -21.44 15.19 0.87
N ASP A 124 -22.15 14.20 0.36
CA ASP A 124 -23.26 13.57 1.05
C ASP A 124 -22.85 12.21 1.66
N ILE A 125 -21.96 11.48 0.99
CA ILE A 125 -21.51 10.14 1.41
C ILE A 125 -20.02 9.92 1.17
N VAL A 126 -19.41 9.01 1.94
CA VAL A 126 -18.05 8.50 1.74
C VAL A 126 -18.12 7.07 1.20
N VAL A 127 -17.41 6.79 0.13
CA VAL A 127 -17.30 5.48 -0.51
C VAL A 127 -15.84 5.06 -0.59
N GLY A 128 -15.50 3.86 -0.13
CA GLY A 128 -14.15 3.30 -0.26
C GLY A 128 -14.02 2.39 -1.48
N VAL A 129 -12.87 2.44 -2.15
CA VAL A 129 -12.54 1.45 -3.19
C VAL A 129 -12.20 0.10 -2.52
N PRO A 130 -12.96 -0.97 -2.79
CA PRO A 130 -12.69 -2.26 -2.16
C PRO A 130 -11.48 -2.97 -2.77
N ASP A 131 -10.66 -3.71 -1.99
CA ASP A 131 -10.77 -3.96 -0.55
C ASP A 131 -9.80 -3.06 0.27
N SER A 132 -8.75 -2.53 -0.34
CA SER A 132 -7.60 -1.87 0.31
C SER A 132 -7.93 -0.55 0.98
N SER A 133 -8.89 0.20 0.43
CA SER A 133 -9.20 1.57 0.89
C SER A 133 -10.31 1.65 1.94
N LEU A 134 -10.95 0.51 2.29
CA LEU A 134 -12.11 0.52 3.19
C LEU A 134 -11.78 1.09 4.57
N SER A 135 -10.63 0.73 5.13
CA SER A 135 -10.20 1.24 6.44
C SER A 135 -9.97 2.76 6.43
N ALA A 136 -9.35 3.29 5.37
CA ALA A 136 -9.14 4.72 5.20
C ALA A 136 -10.48 5.46 5.00
N ALA A 137 -11.40 4.89 4.22
CA ALA A 137 -12.75 5.44 4.03
C ALA A 137 -13.53 5.53 5.34
N MET A 138 -13.46 4.50 6.19
CA MET A 138 -14.05 4.55 7.54
C MET A 138 -13.43 5.68 8.38
N GLY A 139 -12.11 5.86 8.33
CA GLY A 139 -11.43 6.93 9.06
C GLY A 139 -11.82 8.33 8.57
N TYR A 140 -11.94 8.50 7.26
CA TYR A 140 -12.41 9.76 6.65
C TYR A 140 -13.85 10.05 7.05
N ALA A 141 -14.75 9.06 6.97
CA ALA A 141 -16.15 9.19 7.35
C ALA A 141 -16.32 9.56 8.83
N GLU A 142 -15.59 8.91 9.74
CA GLU A 142 -15.61 9.25 11.17
C GLU A 142 -15.15 10.69 11.44
N ALA A 143 -14.11 11.16 10.73
CA ALA A 143 -13.60 12.51 10.94
C ALA A 143 -14.48 13.60 10.32
N SER A 144 -15.13 13.30 9.20
CA SER A 144 -16.03 14.22 8.50
C SER A 144 -17.45 14.28 9.08
N GLY A 145 -17.89 13.23 9.77
CA GLY A 145 -19.27 13.03 10.16
C GLY A 145 -20.20 12.60 9.02
N LEU A 146 -19.68 12.40 7.81
CA LEU A 146 -20.44 11.89 6.67
C LEU A 146 -20.68 10.38 6.80
N PRO A 147 -21.82 9.85 6.35
CA PRO A 147 -22.09 8.43 6.35
C PRO A 147 -21.10 7.69 5.41
N TYR A 148 -20.56 6.57 5.90
CA TYR A 148 -19.83 5.61 5.08
C TYR A 148 -20.81 4.66 4.41
N GLU A 149 -20.76 4.56 3.09
CA GLU A 149 -21.68 3.74 2.30
C GLU A 149 -20.95 2.79 1.34
N MET A 150 -21.54 1.61 1.12
CA MET A 150 -21.04 0.62 0.15
C MET A 150 -21.46 0.98 -1.28
N GLY A 151 -20.98 2.12 -1.79
CA GLY A 151 -21.26 2.56 -3.15
C GLY A 151 -20.57 1.74 -4.25
N LEU A 152 -19.53 0.97 -3.88
CA LEU A 152 -18.78 0.08 -4.77
C LEU A 152 -18.68 -1.32 -4.18
N ILE A 153 -18.84 -2.34 -5.03
CA ILE A 153 -18.71 -3.75 -4.67
C ILE A 153 -17.71 -4.43 -5.61
N LYS A 154 -16.79 -5.21 -5.02
CA LYS A 154 -15.89 -6.08 -5.76
C LYS A 154 -16.58 -7.40 -6.09
N ASN A 155 -16.60 -7.76 -7.35
CA ASN A 155 -17.14 -9.03 -7.78
C ASN A 155 -16.21 -10.19 -7.39
N LYS A 156 -16.63 -11.00 -6.42
CA LYS A 156 -15.86 -12.14 -5.89
C LYS A 156 -15.82 -13.36 -6.83
N TYR A 157 -16.73 -13.43 -7.80
CA TYR A 157 -16.81 -14.54 -8.75
C TYR A 157 -15.79 -14.47 -9.88
N ILE A 158 -15.12 -13.32 -10.04
CA ILE A 158 -14.11 -13.11 -11.08
C ILE A 158 -12.74 -13.19 -10.47
N GLY A 159 -12.04 -14.29 -10.71
CA GLY A 159 -10.65 -14.52 -10.33
C GLY A 159 -9.67 -13.59 -11.07
N ARG A 160 -8.36 -13.78 -10.86
CA ARG A 160 -7.31 -13.03 -11.55
C ARG A 160 -7.39 -13.23 -13.07
N THR A 161 -7.82 -12.19 -13.80
CA THR A 161 -8.02 -12.19 -15.27
C THR A 161 -6.72 -11.98 -16.05
N PHE A 162 -5.56 -12.45 -15.56
CA PHE A 162 -4.27 -12.26 -16.23
C PHE A 162 -4.06 -13.14 -17.48
N ILE A 163 -5.00 -14.05 -17.79
CA ILE A 163 -4.89 -15.01 -18.90
C ILE A 163 -6.09 -14.86 -19.84
N GLN A 164 -6.30 -13.68 -20.39
CA GLN A 164 -7.28 -13.53 -21.49
C GLN A 164 -6.59 -13.02 -22.76
N PRO A 165 -6.82 -13.72 -23.92
CA PRO A 165 -6.01 -13.54 -25.12
C PRO A 165 -6.32 -12.27 -25.94
N SER A 166 -7.40 -11.53 -25.65
CA SER A 166 -7.74 -10.32 -26.42
C SER A 166 -7.98 -9.09 -25.55
N GLN A 167 -7.68 -7.90 -26.10
CA GLN A 167 -7.86 -6.61 -25.43
C GLN A 167 -9.32 -6.33 -25.07
N SER A 168 -10.27 -6.66 -25.96
CA SER A 168 -11.70 -6.51 -25.71
C SER A 168 -12.22 -7.42 -24.60
N MET A 169 -11.65 -8.61 -24.43
CA MET A 169 -11.97 -9.51 -23.32
C MET A 169 -11.34 -9.05 -22.01
N ARG A 170 -10.16 -8.43 -22.07
CA ARG A 170 -9.54 -7.77 -20.90
C ARG A 170 -10.36 -6.58 -20.41
N GLU A 171 -10.87 -5.75 -21.32
CA GLU A 171 -11.76 -4.62 -20.99
C GLU A 171 -13.10 -5.09 -20.41
N LYS A 172 -13.71 -6.16 -20.94
CA LYS A 172 -14.90 -6.78 -20.36
C LYS A 172 -14.60 -7.42 -18.98
N GLY A 173 -13.50 -8.14 -18.84
CA GLY A 173 -13.07 -8.76 -17.57
C GLY A 173 -12.79 -7.73 -16.47
N VAL A 174 -12.28 -6.54 -16.83
CA VAL A 174 -12.08 -5.44 -15.89
C VAL A 174 -13.43 -4.74 -15.56
N ARG A 175 -14.40 -4.67 -16.47
CA ARG A 175 -15.78 -4.18 -16.17
C ARG A 175 -16.49 -5.05 -15.15
N MET A 176 -16.16 -6.32 -15.07
CA MET A 176 -16.81 -7.26 -14.14
C MET A 176 -16.20 -7.27 -12.74
N LYS A 177 -15.05 -6.59 -12.50
CA LYS A 177 -14.36 -6.61 -11.19
C LYS A 177 -14.96 -5.70 -10.14
N LEU A 178 -15.48 -4.54 -10.55
CA LEU A 178 -16.11 -3.56 -9.68
C LEU A 178 -17.47 -3.18 -10.24
N SER A 179 -18.47 -3.11 -9.38
CA SER A 179 -19.82 -2.65 -9.67
C SER A 179 -20.21 -1.54 -8.71
N SER A 180 -20.91 -0.53 -9.20
CA SER A 180 -21.54 0.50 -8.38
C SER A 180 -22.90 0.04 -7.88
N VAL A 181 -23.27 0.49 -6.70
CA VAL A 181 -24.61 0.30 -6.11
C VAL A 181 -25.44 1.54 -6.40
N SER A 182 -26.13 1.55 -7.54
CA SER A 182 -26.87 2.72 -8.03
C SER A 182 -27.89 3.26 -7.02
N GLY A 183 -28.56 2.39 -6.26
CA GLY A 183 -29.51 2.81 -5.22
C GLY A 183 -28.88 3.60 -4.06
N ILE A 184 -27.56 3.53 -3.89
CA ILE A 184 -26.80 4.29 -2.89
C ILE A 184 -26.21 5.58 -3.51
N VAL A 185 -25.68 5.47 -4.73
CA VAL A 185 -24.86 6.49 -5.36
C VAL A 185 -25.69 7.54 -6.13
N SER A 186 -26.87 7.15 -6.64
CA SER A 186 -27.67 8.02 -7.49
C SER A 186 -28.15 9.28 -6.78
N GLY A 187 -27.88 10.43 -7.38
CA GLY A 187 -28.23 11.76 -6.83
C GLY A 187 -27.27 12.25 -5.75
N GLN A 188 -26.24 11.49 -5.35
CA GLN A 188 -25.34 11.85 -4.27
C GLN A 188 -24.06 12.53 -4.77
N ARG A 189 -23.51 13.43 -3.95
CA ARG A 189 -22.14 13.92 -4.02
C ARG A 189 -21.26 12.96 -3.23
N VAL A 190 -20.32 12.32 -3.90
CA VAL A 190 -19.55 11.20 -3.36
C VAL A 190 -18.12 11.61 -3.04
N VAL A 191 -17.63 11.37 -1.82
CA VAL A 191 -16.19 11.30 -1.56
C VAL A 191 -15.73 9.87 -1.80
N LEU A 192 -14.94 9.68 -2.84
CA LEU A 192 -14.31 8.42 -3.17
C LEU A 192 -12.92 8.34 -2.54
N ILE A 193 -12.74 7.39 -1.63
CA ILE A 193 -11.44 7.14 -1.00
C ILE A 193 -10.74 5.98 -1.70
N ASP A 194 -9.50 6.22 -2.15
CA ASP A 194 -8.61 5.17 -2.66
C ASP A 194 -7.27 5.18 -1.91
N ASP A 195 -6.54 4.06 -1.95
CA ASP A 195 -5.26 3.94 -1.26
C ASP A 195 -4.14 4.70 -1.99
N SER A 196 -4.10 4.60 -3.31
CA SER A 196 -3.05 5.18 -4.14
C SER A 196 -3.45 5.31 -5.60
N ILE A 197 -2.84 6.25 -6.32
CA ILE A 197 -2.92 6.35 -7.78
C ILE A 197 -1.53 6.20 -8.37
N VAL A 198 -1.35 5.17 -9.22
CA VAL A 198 -0.11 4.93 -9.96
C VAL A 198 -0.28 5.44 -11.41
N ARG A 199 -1.07 4.74 -12.23
CA ARG A 199 -1.29 5.07 -13.65
C ARG A 199 -2.54 5.90 -13.92
N GLY A 200 -3.48 5.98 -12.98
CA GLY A 200 -4.74 6.72 -13.07
C GLY A 200 -5.84 6.05 -13.90
N THR A 201 -5.54 5.01 -14.67
CA THR A 201 -6.53 4.31 -15.52
C THR A 201 -7.64 3.66 -14.72
N THR A 202 -7.32 3.07 -13.57
CA THR A 202 -8.30 2.47 -12.64
C THR A 202 -9.18 3.55 -12.02
N SER A 203 -8.59 4.62 -11.51
CA SER A 203 -9.32 5.73 -10.87
C SER A 203 -10.27 6.41 -11.85
N ARG A 204 -9.81 6.69 -13.08
CA ARG A 204 -10.66 7.23 -14.17
C ARG A 204 -11.88 6.34 -14.43
N ARG A 205 -11.67 5.04 -14.42
CA ARG A 205 -12.75 4.09 -14.64
C ARG A 205 -13.73 4.05 -13.48
N ILE A 206 -13.25 4.10 -12.23
CA ILE A 206 -14.11 4.10 -11.03
C ILE A 206 -14.95 5.38 -10.98
N VAL A 207 -14.35 6.54 -11.24
CA VAL A 207 -15.08 7.81 -11.33
C VAL A 207 -16.18 7.73 -12.39
N ARG A 208 -15.86 7.24 -13.58
CA ARG A 208 -16.85 7.03 -14.63
C ARG A 208 -17.97 6.07 -14.20
N LEU A 209 -17.65 4.98 -13.52
CA LEU A 209 -18.63 4.01 -13.02
C LEU A 209 -19.62 4.66 -12.02
N LEU A 210 -19.13 5.52 -11.12
CA LEU A 210 -19.97 6.26 -10.17
C LEU A 210 -20.86 7.29 -10.90
N ARG A 211 -20.33 7.98 -11.92
CA ARG A 211 -21.11 8.90 -12.75
C ARG A 211 -22.21 8.18 -13.53
N GLU A 212 -21.89 7.03 -14.13
CA GLU A 212 -22.87 6.19 -14.85
C GLU A 212 -23.96 5.65 -13.88
N ALA A 213 -23.66 5.51 -12.60
CA ALA A 213 -24.61 5.14 -11.54
C ALA A 213 -25.43 6.31 -11.02
N GLY A 214 -25.20 7.54 -11.49
CA GLY A 214 -25.98 8.73 -11.15
C GLY A 214 -25.36 9.61 -10.07
N ALA A 215 -24.09 9.48 -9.70
CA ALA A 215 -23.41 10.42 -8.83
C ALA A 215 -23.39 11.82 -9.45
N THR A 216 -23.77 12.84 -8.68
CA THR A 216 -23.80 14.25 -9.11
C THR A 216 -22.40 14.86 -9.07
N GLU A 217 -21.62 14.52 -8.05
CA GLU A 217 -20.22 14.90 -7.90
C GLU A 217 -19.40 13.72 -7.40
N VAL A 218 -18.10 13.67 -7.78
CA VAL A 218 -17.14 12.66 -7.31
C VAL A 218 -15.84 13.35 -6.91
N HIS A 219 -15.63 13.46 -5.60
CA HIS A 219 -14.43 14.03 -4.99
C HIS A 219 -13.47 12.91 -4.62
N VAL A 220 -12.33 12.80 -5.29
CA VAL A 220 -11.36 11.73 -5.04
C VAL A 220 -10.36 12.16 -3.97
N ARG A 221 -10.16 11.29 -2.97
CA ARG A 221 -9.24 11.47 -1.85
C ARG A 221 -8.34 10.25 -1.72
N ILE A 222 -7.04 10.46 -1.80
CA ILE A 222 -6.05 9.37 -1.83
C ILE A 222 -5.31 9.30 -0.51
N ALA A 223 -5.37 8.14 0.15
CA ALA A 223 -4.81 7.90 1.48
C ALA A 223 -3.27 7.69 1.47
N SER A 224 -2.61 8.14 0.42
CA SER A 224 -1.15 8.19 0.29
C SER A 224 -0.72 9.47 -0.42
N PRO A 225 0.57 9.83 -0.35
CA PRO A 225 1.12 10.87 -1.20
C PRO A 225 1.14 10.47 -2.69
N PRO A 226 1.26 11.44 -3.62
CA PRO A 226 1.31 11.14 -5.04
C PRO A 226 2.59 10.38 -5.43
N PHE A 227 2.44 9.31 -6.23
CA PHE A 227 3.56 8.57 -6.81
C PHE A 227 4.26 9.44 -7.85
N LYS A 228 5.52 9.82 -7.57
CA LYS A 228 6.33 10.68 -8.44
C LYS A 228 7.61 10.01 -8.93
N ASN A 229 8.06 8.95 -8.25
CA ASN A 229 9.33 8.32 -8.51
C ASN A 229 9.18 6.79 -8.61
N PRO A 230 9.98 6.12 -9.46
CA PRO A 230 10.02 4.67 -9.54
C PRO A 230 10.41 4.02 -8.22
N CYS A 231 10.04 2.75 -8.04
CA CYS A 231 10.48 1.94 -6.92
C CYS A 231 11.56 0.95 -7.38
N PHE A 232 12.67 0.88 -6.60
CA PHE A 232 13.75 -0.08 -6.82
C PHE A 232 13.78 -1.19 -5.75
N TYR A 233 12.76 -1.23 -4.88
CA TYR A 233 12.68 -2.14 -3.72
C TYR A 233 11.54 -3.15 -3.80
N GLY A 234 11.00 -3.38 -5.02
CA GLY A 234 10.05 -4.47 -5.30
C GLY A 234 8.57 -4.07 -5.40
N VAL A 235 8.24 -2.77 -5.45
CA VAL A 235 6.92 -2.31 -5.94
C VAL A 235 7.00 -2.22 -7.47
N ASP A 236 6.00 -2.76 -8.17
CA ASP A 236 5.95 -2.77 -9.65
C ASP A 236 5.57 -1.40 -10.23
N THR A 237 6.47 -0.44 -10.03
CA THR A 237 6.42 0.93 -10.55
C THR A 237 7.83 1.33 -10.97
N SER A 238 8.30 0.79 -12.11
CA SER A 238 9.71 0.80 -12.47
C SER A 238 10.12 1.99 -13.33
N THR A 239 9.18 2.73 -13.95
CA THR A 239 9.48 3.83 -14.86
C THR A 239 8.67 5.09 -14.56
N TYR A 240 9.21 6.27 -14.88
CA TYR A 240 8.51 7.55 -14.72
C TYR A 240 7.31 7.69 -15.67
N GLU A 241 7.38 7.08 -16.86
CA GLU A 241 6.37 7.17 -17.90
C GLU A 241 5.03 6.56 -17.47
N GLU A 242 5.06 5.58 -16.57
CA GLU A 242 3.83 4.95 -16.05
C GLU A 242 3.21 5.69 -14.85
N LEU A 243 3.95 6.62 -14.22
CA LEU A 243 3.49 7.35 -13.05
C LEU A 243 2.69 8.60 -13.43
N LEU A 244 1.40 8.63 -13.08
CA LEU A 244 0.52 9.75 -13.40
C LEU A 244 1.08 11.08 -12.86
N CYS A 245 1.43 11.12 -11.57
CA CYS A 245 1.89 12.34 -10.90
C CYS A 245 3.38 12.66 -11.12
N ALA A 246 4.13 11.85 -11.88
CA ALA A 246 5.43 12.21 -12.43
C ALA A 246 5.30 13.05 -13.70
N ARG A 247 4.18 12.93 -14.44
CA ARG A 247 3.90 13.55 -15.73
C ARG A 247 2.89 14.67 -15.67
N MET A 248 2.03 14.67 -14.67
CA MET A 248 0.90 15.59 -14.53
C MET A 248 0.89 16.20 -13.14
N SER A 249 0.53 17.47 -13.05
CA SER A 249 0.16 18.12 -11.79
C SER A 249 -1.14 17.51 -11.21
N VAL A 250 -1.43 17.77 -9.95
CA VAL A 250 -2.68 17.28 -9.32
C VAL A 250 -3.92 17.81 -10.03
N PRO A 251 -4.02 19.06 -10.46
CA PRO A 251 -5.15 19.55 -11.26
C PRO A 251 -5.31 18.81 -12.60
N GLU A 252 -4.22 18.59 -13.35
CA GLU A 252 -4.27 17.85 -14.61
C GLU A 252 -4.65 16.39 -14.41
N ALA A 253 -4.15 15.75 -13.32
CA ALA A 253 -4.55 14.40 -12.94
C ALA A 253 -6.03 14.32 -12.54
N CYS A 254 -6.57 15.35 -11.89
CA CYS A 254 -7.99 15.46 -11.57
C CYS A 254 -8.85 15.49 -12.84
N GLU A 255 -8.48 16.32 -13.81
CA GLU A 255 -9.15 16.39 -15.11
C GLU A 255 -9.04 15.06 -15.87
N TYR A 256 -7.84 14.44 -15.89
CA TYR A 256 -7.61 13.17 -16.54
C TYR A 256 -8.51 12.05 -16.02
N ILE A 257 -8.70 11.96 -14.69
CA ILE A 257 -9.58 10.94 -14.09
C ILE A 257 -11.06 11.30 -14.15
N GLY A 258 -11.41 12.57 -14.47
CA GLY A 258 -12.79 13.07 -14.58
C GLY A 258 -13.47 13.32 -13.24
N ALA A 259 -12.70 13.62 -12.19
CA ALA A 259 -13.20 13.93 -10.87
C ALA A 259 -13.48 15.44 -10.72
N ASP A 260 -14.38 15.82 -9.79
CA ASP A 260 -14.65 17.23 -9.46
C ASP A 260 -13.53 17.83 -8.60
N SER A 261 -12.90 17.01 -7.77
CA SER A 261 -11.69 17.38 -7.04
C SER A 261 -10.82 16.18 -6.75
N LEU A 262 -9.51 16.37 -6.64
CA LEU A 262 -8.52 15.37 -6.30
C LEU A 262 -7.57 15.92 -5.25
N ALA A 263 -7.35 15.17 -4.16
CA ALA A 263 -6.33 15.48 -3.18
C ALA A 263 -5.68 14.20 -2.64
N TYR A 264 -4.46 14.35 -2.13
CA TYR A 264 -3.62 13.30 -1.59
C TYR A 264 -3.25 13.59 -0.14
N LEU A 265 -3.03 12.54 0.63
CA LEU A 265 -2.45 12.66 1.97
C LEU A 265 -1.00 13.15 1.88
N SER A 266 -0.58 14.02 2.78
CA SER A 266 0.81 14.47 2.83
C SER A 266 1.75 13.39 3.36
N PRO A 267 3.07 13.42 3.02
CA PRO A 267 4.07 12.53 3.62
C PRO A 267 4.13 12.63 5.13
N ASP A 268 4.00 13.84 5.69
CA ASP A 268 4.04 14.06 7.14
C ASP A 268 2.83 13.45 7.85
N ALA A 269 1.65 13.54 7.26
CA ALA A 269 0.46 12.89 7.79
C ALA A 269 0.57 11.35 7.74
N LEU A 270 1.21 10.82 6.68
CA LEU A 270 1.46 9.38 6.59
C LEU A 270 2.38 8.87 7.71
N LEU A 271 3.44 9.61 8.04
CA LEU A 271 4.31 9.31 9.20
C LEU A 271 3.54 9.36 10.52
N LYS A 272 2.69 10.38 10.69
CA LYS A 272 1.82 10.51 11.87
C LYS A 272 0.85 9.35 12.00
N ALA A 273 0.24 8.89 10.90
CA ALA A 273 -0.66 7.73 10.91
C ALA A 273 0.03 6.47 11.43
N GLY A 274 1.32 6.29 11.10
CA GLY A 274 2.14 5.21 11.58
C GLY A 274 2.65 5.36 13.01
N ASN A 275 2.57 6.56 13.59
CA ASN A 275 3.31 6.93 14.78
C ASN A 275 4.81 6.62 14.63
N ARG A 276 5.38 7.00 13.49
CA ARG A 276 6.74 6.68 13.06
C ARG A 276 7.53 7.94 12.75
N CYS A 277 8.84 7.88 13.02
CA CYS A 277 9.77 8.92 12.60
C CYS A 277 10.23 8.70 11.16
N GLU A 278 10.28 7.45 10.69
CA GLU A 278 10.79 7.08 9.39
C GLU A 278 10.00 5.94 8.75
N LEU A 279 9.78 6.08 7.45
CA LEU A 279 9.28 5.05 6.53
C LEU A 279 10.03 5.21 5.21
N CYS A 280 10.21 4.13 4.45
CA CYS A 280 10.62 4.26 3.05
C CYS A 280 9.47 4.84 2.25
N MET A 281 9.61 6.08 1.84
CA MET A 281 8.68 6.83 1.00
C MET A 281 9.33 7.28 -0.32
N ALA A 282 10.34 6.54 -0.81
CA ALA A 282 11.11 6.92 -1.98
C ALA A 282 10.24 7.12 -3.23
N CYS A 283 9.22 6.29 -3.43
CA CYS A 283 8.26 6.44 -4.53
C CYS A 283 7.47 7.77 -4.50
N PHE A 284 7.34 8.39 -3.34
CA PHE A 284 6.66 9.69 -3.18
C PHE A 284 7.65 10.86 -3.19
N THR A 285 8.81 10.71 -2.52
CA THR A 285 9.74 11.80 -2.21
C THR A 285 11.00 11.84 -3.06
N GLY A 286 11.38 10.71 -3.69
CA GLY A 286 12.67 10.55 -4.38
C GLY A 286 13.86 10.29 -3.45
N ASN A 287 13.64 10.17 -2.13
CA ASN A 287 14.70 9.88 -1.16
C ASN A 287 14.84 8.37 -0.95
N TYR A 288 15.82 7.77 -1.62
CA TYR A 288 16.07 6.34 -1.55
C TYR A 288 16.98 5.98 -0.37
N PRO A 289 16.69 4.88 0.36
CA PRO A 289 17.50 4.45 1.52
C PRO A 289 18.91 3.95 1.14
N THR A 290 19.17 3.59 -0.12
CA THR A 290 20.46 3.10 -0.58
C THR A 290 21.12 4.08 -1.54
N SER A 291 22.43 4.27 -1.44
CA SER A 291 23.20 5.15 -2.32
C SER A 291 23.31 4.62 -3.75
N LEU A 292 23.28 3.30 -3.92
CA LEU A 292 23.37 2.65 -5.23
C LEU A 292 22.27 3.14 -6.20
N TYR A 293 21.03 3.17 -5.73
CA TYR A 293 19.90 3.59 -6.56
C TYR A 293 19.87 5.09 -6.80
N GLY A 294 20.30 5.90 -5.85
CA GLY A 294 20.47 7.35 -6.06
C GLY A 294 21.46 7.64 -7.20
N THR A 295 22.56 6.91 -7.26
CA THR A 295 23.58 7.04 -8.32
C THR A 295 23.04 6.62 -9.69
N ILE A 296 22.28 5.53 -9.77
CA ILE A 296 21.63 5.07 -11.01
C ILE A 296 20.60 6.08 -11.49
N GLU A 297 19.81 6.66 -10.59
CA GLU A 297 18.81 7.66 -10.95
C GLU A 297 19.43 8.93 -11.51
N GLU A 298 20.53 9.42 -10.93
CA GLU A 298 21.29 10.56 -11.43
C GLU A 298 21.87 10.28 -12.82
N ALA A 299 22.39 9.08 -13.06
CA ALA A 299 22.88 8.66 -14.38
C ALA A 299 21.75 8.66 -15.42
N ASN A 300 20.59 8.07 -15.09
CA ASN A 300 19.43 8.01 -15.98
C ASN A 300 18.85 9.40 -16.28
N LYS A 301 18.90 10.34 -15.33
CA LYS A 301 18.51 11.74 -15.58
C LYS A 301 19.44 12.46 -16.55
N LYS A 302 20.75 12.16 -16.49
CA LYS A 302 21.77 12.75 -17.40
C LYS A 302 21.69 12.20 -18.83
N GLU A 303 21.24 10.98 -19.03
CA GLU A 303 21.04 10.40 -20.36
C GLU A 303 19.79 10.95 -21.09
N LYS A 304 18.87 11.61 -20.37
CA LYS A 304 17.63 12.22 -20.92
C LYS A 304 17.76 13.72 -21.21
N CYS A 305 18.90 14.32 -20.94
CA CYS A 305 19.25 15.69 -21.34
C CYS A 305 20.21 15.67 -22.55
#